data_9de6fdbf7154e615104eefc2ee246237
#
_entry.id   9de6fdbf7154e615104eefc2ee246237
#
_cell.length_a   1.000
_cell.length_b   1.000
_cell.length_c   1.000
_cell.angle_alpha   90.00
_cell.angle_beta   90.00
_cell.angle_gamma   90.00
#
_symmetry.space_group_name_H-M   'P 1'
#
loop_
_entity.id
_entity.type
_entity.pdbx_description
1 polymer ?
#
loop_
_entity_poly.entity_id
_entity_poly.type
_entity_poly.pdbx_seq_one_letter_code
_entity_poly.pdbx_strand_id
1 'polypeptide(L)'
;MENNEWIWHFREERERNGISRKAVAAVAGISREYLCRLETGKLPVTDKTRKRLAAALKTLYPDPLNLMIDYVRVRFPTMDARHIIEDVLRLKMNYMAQEDHGLYSYSSMYVLGDIAVMTSPMEEKGVLLELKGKGCRQFEAYLDGQKRSWIELFRMFLDEKAVFKRIDLAINDRAGILDIPYLCDKCDRGECISVFRSFKAYRTGGLAHLREENKESMGATLYIGSMQSDLYFCIYEKAYEQLVKKGIPVEDAEVKNRFEIRLKNDRAFYAVYDLVSNESPEDTAFGIINRYV
;
A
#
# COMPACT_ATOMS: atom_id res chain seq x y z
N MET A 1 -25.23 -32.23 14.95
CA MET A 1 -25.23 -31.65 13.60
C MET A 1 -24.60 -30.26 13.58
N GLU A 2 -24.93 -29.37 14.53
CA GLU A 2 -24.44 -27.99 14.59
C GLU A 2 -22.91 -27.79 14.66
N ASN A 3 -22.15 -28.68 15.30
CA ASN A 3 -20.70 -28.51 15.45
C ASN A 3 -19.92 -28.82 14.19
N ASN A 4 -20.41 -29.69 13.30
CA ASN A 4 -19.75 -30.01 12.04
C ASN A 4 -19.97 -28.91 11.00
N GLU A 5 -21.12 -28.27 11.02
CA GLU A 5 -21.45 -27.15 10.15
C GLU A 5 -20.60 -25.90 10.48
N TRP A 6 -20.44 -25.61 11.77
CA TRP A 6 -19.61 -24.48 12.21
C TRP A 6 -18.16 -24.63 11.79
N ILE A 7 -17.51 -25.80 11.95
CA ILE A 7 -16.10 -25.99 11.61
C ILE A 7 -15.86 -25.94 10.09
N TRP A 8 -16.88 -26.32 9.32
CA TRP A 8 -16.82 -26.22 7.86
C TRP A 8 -16.83 -24.77 7.41
N HIS A 9 -17.75 -23.94 7.92
CA HIS A 9 -17.77 -22.51 7.67
C HIS A 9 -16.52 -21.81 8.16
N PHE A 10 -16.00 -22.17 9.33
CA PHE A 10 -14.73 -21.68 9.84
C PHE A 10 -13.58 -21.97 8.88
N ARG A 11 -13.52 -23.17 8.33
CA ARG A 11 -12.50 -23.55 7.35
C ARG A 11 -12.63 -22.73 6.07
N GLU A 12 -13.83 -22.61 5.50
CA GLU A 12 -14.09 -21.81 4.30
C GLU A 12 -13.67 -20.35 4.50
N GLU A 13 -14.07 -19.78 5.63
CA GLU A 13 -13.75 -18.41 6.00
C GLU A 13 -12.23 -18.21 6.12
N ARG A 14 -11.54 -19.13 6.78
CA ARG A 14 -10.08 -19.12 6.88
C ARG A 14 -9.39 -19.19 5.51
N GLU A 15 -9.85 -20.10 4.65
CA GLU A 15 -9.27 -20.32 3.30
C GLU A 15 -9.55 -19.12 2.39
N ARG A 16 -10.76 -18.57 2.44
CA ARG A 16 -11.14 -17.36 1.69
C ARG A 16 -10.24 -16.16 2.03
N ASN A 17 -9.83 -16.04 3.28
CA ASN A 17 -8.94 -14.97 3.74
C ASN A 17 -7.45 -15.33 3.64
N GLY A 18 -7.08 -16.42 2.99
CA GLY A 18 -5.68 -16.82 2.80
C GLY A 18 -4.95 -17.21 4.08
N ILE A 19 -5.67 -17.42 5.20
CA ILE A 19 -5.07 -17.70 6.51
C ILE A 19 -4.68 -19.17 6.61
N SER A 20 -3.39 -19.44 6.85
CA SER A 20 -2.90 -20.81 6.94
C SER A 20 -3.33 -21.52 8.24
N ARG A 21 -3.52 -22.86 8.18
CA ARG A 21 -3.75 -23.66 9.40
C ARG A 21 -2.65 -23.47 10.44
N LYS A 22 -1.40 -23.29 9.99
CA LYS A 22 -0.25 -23.06 10.88
C LYS A 22 -0.43 -21.76 11.69
N ALA A 23 -0.84 -20.68 11.04
CA ALA A 23 -1.08 -19.40 11.68
C ALA A 23 -2.21 -19.48 12.73
N VAL A 24 -3.37 -20.04 12.34
CA VAL A 24 -4.50 -20.21 13.28
C VAL A 24 -4.13 -21.10 14.47
N ALA A 25 -3.46 -22.21 14.22
CA ALA A 25 -3.06 -23.15 15.26
C ALA A 25 -2.12 -22.48 16.28
N ALA A 26 -1.16 -21.69 15.80
CA ALA A 26 -0.21 -20.94 16.65
C ALA A 26 -0.95 -19.94 17.56
N VAL A 27 -1.84 -19.10 17.01
CA VAL A 27 -2.61 -18.11 17.79
C VAL A 27 -3.61 -18.77 18.72
N ALA A 28 -4.27 -19.84 18.27
CA ALA A 28 -5.20 -20.60 19.10
C ALA A 28 -4.50 -21.49 20.16
N GLY A 29 -3.15 -21.60 20.15
CA GLY A 29 -2.38 -22.43 21.06
C GLY A 29 -2.74 -23.92 20.95
N ILE A 30 -2.91 -24.45 19.73
CA ILE A 30 -3.16 -25.85 19.43
C ILE A 30 -2.18 -26.34 18.36
N SER A 31 -2.08 -27.68 18.15
CA SER A 31 -1.26 -28.17 17.06
C SER A 31 -1.96 -28.04 15.69
N ARG A 32 -1.20 -27.88 14.63
CA ARG A 32 -1.69 -27.86 13.25
C ARG A 32 -2.45 -29.16 12.90
N GLU A 33 -1.95 -30.29 13.38
CA GLU A 33 -2.53 -31.62 13.15
C GLU A 33 -3.89 -31.74 13.85
N TYR A 34 -4.02 -31.19 15.07
CA TYR A 34 -5.28 -31.17 15.78
C TYR A 34 -6.32 -30.31 15.03
N LEU A 35 -5.94 -29.11 14.57
CA LEU A 35 -6.80 -28.27 13.74
C LEU A 35 -7.21 -28.99 12.44
N CYS A 36 -6.29 -29.65 11.77
CA CYS A 36 -6.60 -30.43 10.57
C CYS A 36 -7.63 -31.52 10.82
N ARG A 37 -7.55 -32.23 11.96
CA ARG A 37 -8.55 -33.25 12.34
C ARG A 37 -9.91 -32.66 12.64
N LEU A 38 -9.97 -31.46 13.22
CA LEU A 38 -11.22 -30.74 13.44
C LEU A 38 -11.85 -30.33 12.08
N GLU A 39 -11.09 -29.66 11.22
CA GLU A 39 -11.54 -29.19 9.89
C GLU A 39 -11.94 -30.34 8.94
N THR A 40 -11.45 -31.54 9.16
CA THR A 40 -11.81 -32.74 8.38
C THR A 40 -12.91 -33.59 9.03
N GLY A 41 -13.49 -33.10 10.13
CA GLY A 41 -14.57 -33.80 10.85
C GLY A 41 -14.12 -35.07 11.59
N LYS A 42 -12.82 -35.34 11.70
CA LYS A 42 -12.26 -36.52 12.40
C LYS A 42 -12.34 -36.39 13.93
N LEU A 43 -12.52 -35.17 14.43
CA LEU A 43 -12.70 -34.88 15.85
C LEU A 43 -13.84 -33.88 16.04
N PRO A 44 -14.62 -33.99 17.09
CA PRO A 44 -15.66 -33.02 17.40
C PRO A 44 -15.04 -31.72 17.93
N VAL A 45 -15.68 -30.60 17.60
CA VAL A 45 -15.30 -29.28 18.13
C VAL A 45 -15.99 -29.05 19.48
N THR A 46 -15.23 -28.81 20.53
CA THR A 46 -15.78 -28.41 21.82
C THR A 46 -16.05 -26.89 21.84
N ASP A 47 -16.96 -26.41 22.68
CA ASP A 47 -17.25 -24.98 22.82
C ASP A 47 -16.03 -24.16 23.21
N LYS A 48 -15.15 -24.71 24.05
CA LYS A 48 -13.88 -24.09 24.41
C LYS A 48 -12.98 -23.93 23.19
N THR A 49 -12.86 -24.96 22.37
CA THR A 49 -12.07 -24.95 21.14
C THR A 49 -12.67 -23.99 20.10
N ARG A 50 -14.00 -24.03 19.96
CA ARG A 50 -14.74 -23.10 19.09
C ARG A 50 -14.44 -21.64 19.40
N LYS A 51 -14.54 -21.24 20.68
CA LYS A 51 -14.24 -19.87 21.12
C LYS A 51 -12.78 -19.49 20.86
N ARG A 52 -11.83 -20.40 21.09
CA ARG A 52 -10.40 -20.16 20.83
C ARG A 52 -10.13 -20.00 19.34
N LEU A 53 -10.68 -20.85 18.49
CA LEU A 53 -10.52 -20.78 17.05
C LEU A 53 -11.16 -19.51 16.47
N ALA A 54 -12.36 -19.15 16.91
CA ALA A 54 -13.02 -17.92 16.48
C ALA A 54 -12.21 -16.68 16.87
N ALA A 55 -11.68 -16.62 18.09
CA ALA A 55 -10.81 -15.53 18.53
C ALA A 55 -9.50 -15.47 17.73
N ALA A 56 -8.88 -16.64 17.48
CA ALA A 56 -7.66 -16.72 16.70
C ALA A 56 -7.88 -16.28 15.24
N LEU A 57 -8.98 -16.69 14.62
CA LEU A 57 -9.33 -16.27 13.27
C LEU A 57 -9.55 -14.76 13.21
N LYS A 58 -10.30 -14.20 14.16
CA LYS A 58 -10.54 -12.75 14.24
C LYS A 58 -9.21 -11.96 14.41
N THR A 59 -8.26 -12.48 15.18
CA THR A 59 -6.93 -11.85 15.37
C THR A 59 -6.10 -11.89 14.08
N LEU A 60 -6.31 -12.91 13.24
CA LEU A 60 -5.57 -13.12 12.00
C LEU A 60 -6.27 -12.55 10.77
N TYR A 61 -7.49 -12.03 10.92
CA TYR A 61 -8.14 -11.34 9.82
C TYR A 61 -7.24 -10.19 9.35
N PRO A 62 -6.91 -10.14 8.06
CA PRO A 62 -6.29 -8.95 7.53
C PRO A 62 -7.26 -7.78 7.73
N ASP A 63 -6.78 -6.65 8.19
CA ASP A 63 -7.58 -5.45 8.26
C ASP A 63 -8.24 -5.20 6.89
N PRO A 64 -9.55 -4.92 6.84
CA PRO A 64 -10.26 -4.68 5.59
C PRO A 64 -9.68 -3.50 4.84
N LEU A 65 -9.15 -2.53 5.58
CA LEU A 65 -8.39 -1.39 5.07
C LEU A 65 -7.00 -1.41 5.71
N ASN A 66 -5.98 -1.19 4.89
CA ASN A 66 -4.63 -1.02 5.42
C ASN A 66 -3.91 0.15 4.73
N LEU A 67 -3.33 1.02 5.54
CA LEU A 67 -2.55 2.16 5.07
C LEU A 67 -1.08 1.76 4.87
N MET A 68 -0.46 2.31 3.84
CA MET A 68 0.96 2.11 3.53
C MET A 68 1.58 3.33 2.86
N ILE A 69 2.89 3.47 2.97
CA ILE A 69 3.66 4.41 2.16
C ILE A 69 3.91 3.77 0.80
N ASP A 70 3.42 4.37 -0.29
CA ASP A 70 3.53 3.77 -1.64
C ASP A 70 4.46 4.53 -2.58
N TYR A 71 4.91 5.72 -2.19
CA TYR A 71 5.92 6.49 -2.93
C TYR A 71 6.64 7.46 -2.00
N VAL A 72 7.96 7.55 -2.14
CA VAL A 72 8.78 8.54 -1.45
C VAL A 72 9.80 9.11 -2.43
N ARG A 73 9.85 10.45 -2.58
CA ARG A 73 10.90 11.14 -3.31
C ARG A 73 11.36 12.33 -2.48
N VAL A 74 12.63 12.29 -2.08
CA VAL A 74 13.22 13.21 -1.12
C VAL A 74 14.57 13.68 -1.62
N ARG A 75 14.81 15.00 -1.58
CA ARG A 75 16.09 15.62 -1.87
C ARG A 75 16.78 16.02 -0.57
N PHE A 76 18.02 15.59 -0.41
CA PHE A 76 18.91 15.99 0.68
C PHE A 76 19.83 17.13 0.21
N PRO A 77 19.98 18.22 0.98
CA PRO A 77 20.82 19.36 0.63
C PRO A 77 22.31 19.06 0.92
N THR A 78 22.81 17.93 0.41
CA THR A 78 24.19 17.48 0.57
C THR A 78 24.67 16.83 -0.73
N MET A 79 25.98 16.85 -0.96
CA MET A 79 26.62 16.12 -2.05
C MET A 79 27.14 14.75 -1.61
N ASP A 80 27.10 14.45 -0.33
CA ASP A 80 27.60 13.20 0.23
C ASP A 80 26.55 12.09 0.12
N ALA A 81 26.55 11.41 -1.02
CA ALA A 81 25.67 10.26 -1.23
C ALA A 81 26.01 9.08 -0.32
N ARG A 82 27.29 8.93 0.07
CA ARG A 82 27.71 7.86 0.98
C ARG A 82 27.07 8.04 2.35
N HIS A 83 27.11 9.25 2.91
CA HIS A 83 26.45 9.58 4.16
C HIS A 83 24.94 9.23 4.10
N ILE A 84 24.26 9.65 3.03
CA ILE A 84 22.83 9.33 2.90
C ILE A 84 22.58 7.82 2.81
N ILE A 85 23.37 7.09 2.00
CA ILE A 85 23.20 5.65 1.82
C ILE A 85 23.56 4.86 3.10
N GLU A 86 24.75 5.13 3.68
CA GLU A 86 25.31 4.27 4.72
C GLU A 86 24.84 4.67 6.12
N ASP A 87 24.68 5.97 6.43
CA ASP A 87 24.32 6.44 7.76
C ASP A 87 22.82 6.68 7.91
N VAL A 88 22.16 7.32 6.93
CA VAL A 88 20.74 7.66 7.00
C VAL A 88 19.87 6.47 6.61
N LEU A 89 20.10 5.87 5.43
CA LEU A 89 19.32 4.71 4.96
C LEU A 89 19.80 3.39 5.59
N ARG A 90 21.03 3.36 6.11
CA ARG A 90 21.72 2.18 6.66
C ARG A 90 21.78 1.03 5.65
N LEU A 91 22.04 1.39 4.40
CA LEU A 91 22.33 0.45 3.33
C LEU A 91 23.84 0.41 3.10
N LYS A 92 24.35 -0.67 2.51
CA LYS A 92 25.77 -0.75 2.16
C LYS A 92 25.97 -0.34 0.70
N MET A 93 26.67 0.76 0.49
CA MET A 93 26.90 1.35 -0.84
C MET A 93 27.57 0.37 -1.81
N ASN A 94 28.44 -0.51 -1.32
CA ASN A 94 29.11 -1.54 -2.14
C ASN A 94 28.19 -2.63 -2.69
N TYR A 95 26.94 -2.71 -2.23
CA TYR A 95 25.92 -3.61 -2.80
C TYR A 95 25.03 -2.91 -3.83
N MET A 96 25.21 -1.61 -4.04
CA MET A 96 24.46 -0.85 -5.03
C MET A 96 25.19 -0.84 -6.38
N ALA A 97 24.47 -1.05 -7.46
CA ALA A 97 25.00 -0.81 -8.80
C ALA A 97 25.10 0.70 -9.04
N GLN A 98 26.21 1.17 -9.57
CA GLN A 98 26.37 2.55 -10.01
C GLN A 98 26.04 2.66 -11.50
N GLU A 99 25.21 3.62 -11.87
CA GLU A 99 24.80 3.91 -13.23
C GLU A 99 25.19 5.35 -13.60
N ASP A 100 25.76 5.53 -14.81
CA ASP A 100 26.23 6.83 -15.34
C ASP A 100 25.09 7.67 -15.93
N HIS A 101 23.88 7.45 -15.46
CA HIS A 101 22.69 8.24 -15.79
C HIS A 101 21.75 8.28 -14.59
N GLY A 102 20.92 9.29 -14.52
CA GLY A 102 19.91 9.44 -13.48
C GLY A 102 18.60 9.99 -14.04
N LEU A 103 17.56 9.99 -13.23
CA LEU A 103 16.29 10.63 -13.55
C LEU A 103 16.31 12.11 -13.13
N TYR A 104 15.32 12.90 -13.58
CA TYR A 104 15.16 14.31 -13.18
C TYR A 104 16.40 15.19 -13.44
N SER A 105 17.14 14.89 -14.52
CA SER A 105 18.43 15.55 -14.89
C SER A 105 19.53 15.36 -13.83
N TYR A 106 19.49 14.31 -13.02
CA TYR A 106 20.66 13.84 -12.26
C TYR A 106 21.59 13.08 -13.18
N SER A 107 22.91 13.18 -12.94
CA SER A 107 23.93 12.65 -13.86
C SER A 107 24.28 11.19 -13.60
N SER A 108 24.05 10.70 -12.38
CA SER A 108 24.34 9.32 -12.01
C SER A 108 23.39 8.85 -10.90
N MET A 109 23.33 7.54 -10.68
CA MET A 109 22.57 6.97 -9.59
C MET A 109 23.18 5.69 -9.04
N TYR A 110 22.92 5.42 -7.77
CA TYR A 110 23.16 4.15 -7.10
C TYR A 110 21.84 3.41 -6.98
N VAL A 111 21.81 2.16 -7.44
CA VAL A 111 20.58 1.35 -7.50
C VAL A 111 20.76 0.06 -6.72
N LEU A 112 19.78 -0.25 -5.86
CA LEU A 112 19.65 -1.53 -5.17
C LEU A 112 18.23 -2.07 -5.37
N GLY A 113 18.06 -2.89 -6.39
CA GLY A 113 16.73 -3.34 -6.80
C GLY A 113 15.85 -2.16 -7.25
N ASP A 114 14.77 -1.90 -6.50
CA ASP A 114 13.84 -0.79 -6.77
C ASP A 114 14.14 0.49 -5.92
N ILE A 115 15.28 0.54 -5.23
CA ILE A 115 15.75 1.70 -4.46
C ILE A 115 16.75 2.48 -5.31
N ALA A 116 16.52 3.76 -5.55
CA ALA A 116 17.40 4.61 -6.34
C ALA A 116 17.85 5.86 -5.55
N VAL A 117 19.17 6.08 -5.48
CA VAL A 117 19.79 7.28 -4.90
C VAL A 117 20.57 7.97 -5.99
N MET A 118 20.13 9.16 -6.39
CA MET A 118 20.65 9.91 -7.53
C MET A 118 21.58 11.02 -7.06
N THR A 119 22.63 11.26 -7.84
CA THR A 119 23.64 12.30 -7.58
C THR A 119 23.85 13.20 -8.79
N SER A 120 24.32 14.41 -8.54
CA SER A 120 24.63 15.42 -9.55
C SER A 120 25.90 16.17 -9.14
N PRO A 121 26.73 16.65 -10.08
CA PRO A 121 27.84 17.52 -9.76
C PRO A 121 27.39 18.94 -9.35
N MET A 122 26.10 19.26 -9.51
CA MET A 122 25.51 20.55 -9.14
C MET A 122 25.08 20.53 -7.66
N GLU A 123 25.68 21.38 -6.83
CA GLU A 123 25.45 21.44 -5.40
C GLU A 123 23.96 21.74 -5.05
N GLU A 124 23.30 22.60 -5.82
CA GLU A 124 21.90 22.95 -5.62
C GLU A 124 20.94 21.75 -5.81
N LYS A 125 21.35 20.69 -6.52
CA LYS A 125 20.57 19.48 -6.68
C LYS A 125 20.67 18.55 -5.48
N GLY A 126 21.85 18.47 -4.84
CA GLY A 126 22.09 17.55 -3.74
C GLY A 126 21.91 16.08 -4.13
N VAL A 127 21.56 15.26 -3.16
CA VAL A 127 21.26 13.82 -3.31
C VAL A 127 19.74 13.62 -3.33
N LEU A 128 19.24 12.81 -4.29
CA LEU A 128 17.80 12.51 -4.42
C LEU A 128 17.55 11.02 -4.21
N LEU A 129 16.78 10.69 -3.19
CA LEU A 129 16.23 9.34 -2.99
C LEU A 129 14.89 9.22 -3.71
N GLU A 130 14.68 8.12 -4.42
CA GLU A 130 13.37 7.74 -4.94
C GLU A 130 13.05 6.28 -4.64
N LEU A 131 11.89 6.08 -4.00
CA LEU A 131 11.27 4.79 -3.73
C LEU A 131 9.88 4.80 -4.38
N LYS A 132 9.69 4.02 -5.43
CA LYS A 132 8.37 3.76 -6.04
C LYS A 132 7.74 2.57 -5.33
N GLY A 133 6.47 2.28 -5.54
CA GLY A 133 5.72 1.23 -4.83
C GLY A 133 6.50 -0.04 -4.49
N LYS A 134 7.18 -0.66 -5.46
CA LYS A 134 8.07 -1.81 -5.19
C LYS A 134 9.28 -1.42 -4.33
N GLY A 135 9.87 -0.25 -4.58
CA GLY A 135 10.98 0.27 -3.79
C GLY A 135 10.57 0.54 -2.34
N CYS A 136 9.36 1.05 -2.09
CA CYS A 136 8.81 1.17 -0.74
C CYS A 136 8.68 -0.19 -0.06
N ARG A 137 8.12 -1.20 -0.76
CA ARG A 137 7.99 -2.59 -0.22
C ARG A 137 9.36 -3.21 0.08
N GLN A 138 10.33 -3.02 -0.83
CA GLN A 138 11.69 -3.49 -0.61
C GLN A 138 12.32 -2.78 0.58
N PHE A 139 12.15 -1.46 0.71
CA PHE A 139 12.75 -0.68 1.78
C PHE A 139 12.12 -0.99 3.14
N GLU A 140 10.83 -1.33 3.20
CA GLU A 140 10.18 -1.82 4.42
C GLU A 140 10.85 -3.08 4.99
N ALA A 141 11.24 -4.01 4.12
CA ALA A 141 11.98 -5.20 4.57
C ALA A 141 13.35 -4.84 5.20
N TYR A 142 14.00 -3.78 4.69
CA TYR A 142 15.23 -3.26 5.34
C TYR A 142 14.91 -2.56 6.67
N LEU A 143 13.85 -1.76 6.74
CA LEU A 143 13.40 -1.13 7.99
C LEU A 143 13.11 -2.17 9.06
N ASP A 144 12.36 -3.22 8.71
CA ASP A 144 12.06 -4.34 9.62
C ASP A 144 13.35 -5.03 10.13
N GLY A 145 14.27 -5.33 9.21
CA GLY A 145 15.58 -5.91 9.56
C GLY A 145 16.43 -5.00 10.46
N GLN A 146 16.27 -3.68 10.30
CA GLN A 146 16.94 -2.66 11.12
C GLN A 146 16.18 -2.32 12.41
N LYS A 147 14.99 -2.90 12.63
CA LYS A 147 14.04 -2.57 13.71
C LYS A 147 13.69 -1.07 13.73
N ARG A 148 13.40 -0.51 12.59
CA ARG A 148 13.04 0.89 12.38
C ARG A 148 11.67 0.98 11.69
N SER A 149 10.98 2.07 11.93
CA SER A 149 9.72 2.44 11.27
C SER A 149 9.93 3.50 10.19
N TRP A 150 8.91 3.72 9.34
CA TRP A 150 8.85 4.86 8.44
C TRP A 150 8.91 6.20 9.20
N ILE A 151 8.29 6.28 10.37
CA ILE A 151 8.25 7.49 11.20
C ILE A 151 9.67 7.84 11.66
N GLU A 152 10.43 6.87 12.16
CA GLU A 152 11.83 7.08 12.56
C GLU A 152 12.70 7.50 11.37
N LEU A 153 12.49 6.88 10.20
CA LEU A 153 13.20 7.27 8.98
C LEU A 153 12.88 8.70 8.56
N PHE A 154 11.59 9.07 8.55
CA PHE A 154 11.18 10.43 8.19
C PHE A 154 11.69 11.48 9.19
N ARG A 155 11.78 11.13 10.47
CA ARG A 155 12.41 11.98 11.49
C ARG A 155 13.88 12.25 11.15
N MET A 156 14.64 11.20 10.78
CA MET A 156 16.01 11.37 10.31
C MET A 156 16.10 12.23 9.04
N PHE A 157 15.17 12.07 8.10
CA PHE A 157 15.14 12.92 6.92
C PHE A 157 14.90 14.40 7.25
N LEU A 158 14.04 14.69 8.23
CA LEU A 158 13.83 16.06 8.71
C LEU A 158 15.09 16.62 9.40
N ASP A 159 15.80 15.82 10.20
CA ASP A 159 17.07 16.20 10.83
C ASP A 159 18.14 16.54 9.78
N GLU A 160 18.18 15.79 8.66
CA GLU A 160 19.03 16.06 7.48
C GLU A 160 18.54 17.26 6.64
N LYS A 161 17.51 18.00 7.08
CA LYS A 161 16.89 19.13 6.35
C LYS A 161 16.42 18.72 4.95
N ALA A 162 15.98 17.49 4.81
CA ALA A 162 15.53 16.97 3.54
C ALA A 162 14.28 17.66 3.01
N VAL A 163 14.21 17.84 1.70
CA VAL A 163 13.08 18.46 1.00
C VAL A 163 12.24 17.36 0.37
N PHE A 164 11.05 17.15 0.89
CA PHE A 164 10.12 16.16 0.37
C PHE A 164 9.53 16.64 -0.96
N LYS A 165 9.83 15.93 -2.04
CA LYS A 165 9.34 16.22 -3.39
C LYS A 165 8.03 15.51 -3.68
N ARG A 166 7.81 14.32 -3.09
CA ARG A 166 6.57 13.56 -3.18
C ARG A 166 6.50 12.48 -2.10
N ILE A 167 5.31 12.31 -1.55
CA ILE A 167 4.91 11.13 -0.78
C ILE A 167 3.51 10.71 -1.22
N ASP A 168 3.30 9.41 -1.39
CA ASP A 168 1.97 8.85 -1.62
C ASP A 168 1.61 7.96 -0.43
N LEU A 169 0.46 8.25 0.18
CA LEU A 169 -0.18 7.42 1.20
C LEU A 169 -1.24 6.59 0.50
N ALA A 170 -1.17 5.28 0.59
CA ALA A 170 -2.10 4.40 -0.08
C ALA A 170 -2.92 3.59 0.93
N ILE A 171 -4.23 3.65 0.81
CA ILE A 171 -5.16 2.81 1.56
C ILE A 171 -5.60 1.67 0.65
N ASN A 172 -5.21 0.46 1.00
CA ASN A 172 -5.67 -0.75 0.34
C ASN A 172 -7.02 -1.17 0.90
N ASP A 173 -7.99 -1.34 0.05
CA ASP A 173 -9.28 -1.92 0.35
C ASP A 173 -9.27 -3.40 -0.07
N ARG A 174 -9.17 -4.28 0.91
CA ARG A 174 -9.17 -5.74 0.72
C ARG A 174 -10.57 -6.31 0.69
N ALA A 175 -11.50 -5.63 1.35
CA ALA A 175 -12.88 -6.09 1.48
C ALA A 175 -13.78 -5.67 0.29
N GLY A 176 -13.31 -4.75 -0.57
CA GLY A 176 -14.12 -4.21 -1.66
C GLY A 176 -15.20 -3.22 -1.18
N ILE A 177 -14.88 -2.44 -0.15
CA ILE A 177 -15.77 -1.43 0.43
C ILE A 177 -16.02 -0.28 -0.56
N LEU A 178 -14.97 0.08 -1.33
CA LEU A 178 -15.03 1.16 -2.30
C LEU A 178 -15.61 0.65 -3.63
N ASP A 179 -16.80 1.09 -3.98
CA ASP A 179 -17.38 0.88 -5.31
C ASP A 179 -16.92 2.02 -6.25
N ILE A 180 -15.79 1.78 -6.95
CA ILE A 180 -15.16 2.82 -7.78
C ILE A 180 -16.04 3.21 -8.99
N PRO A 181 -16.68 2.28 -9.74
CA PRO A 181 -17.65 2.63 -10.76
C PRO A 181 -18.77 3.53 -10.24
N TYR A 182 -19.34 3.23 -9.08
CA TYR A 182 -20.39 4.03 -8.46
C TYR A 182 -19.91 5.42 -8.06
N LEU A 183 -18.69 5.53 -7.51
CA LEU A 183 -18.09 6.83 -7.19
C LEU A 183 -17.87 7.68 -8.47
N CYS A 184 -17.45 7.07 -9.57
CA CYS A 184 -17.34 7.74 -10.86
C CYS A 184 -18.70 8.28 -11.31
N ASP A 185 -19.76 7.45 -11.23
CA ASP A 185 -21.11 7.85 -11.61
C ASP A 185 -21.65 8.99 -10.74
N LYS A 186 -21.36 8.98 -9.45
CA LYS A 186 -21.69 10.10 -8.55
C LYS A 186 -21.01 11.40 -8.94
N CYS A 187 -19.74 11.34 -9.30
CA CYS A 187 -19.03 12.51 -9.80
C CYS A 187 -19.62 13.04 -11.12
N ASP A 188 -19.95 12.14 -12.05
CA ASP A 188 -20.56 12.49 -13.33
C ASP A 188 -21.95 13.14 -13.17
N ARG A 189 -22.73 12.73 -12.15
CA ARG A 189 -24.03 13.33 -11.81
C ARG A 189 -23.94 14.60 -10.98
N GLY A 190 -22.72 15.04 -10.58
CA GLY A 190 -22.53 16.21 -9.72
C GLY A 190 -22.95 15.97 -8.26
N GLU A 191 -22.98 14.74 -7.79
CA GLU A 191 -23.36 14.37 -6.42
C GLU A 191 -22.17 14.36 -5.44
N CYS A 192 -20.95 14.58 -5.94
CA CYS A 192 -19.74 14.65 -5.10
C CYS A 192 -19.49 16.07 -4.62
N ILE A 193 -19.32 16.25 -3.32
CA ILE A 193 -18.93 17.50 -2.69
C ILE A 193 -17.45 17.42 -2.32
N SER A 194 -16.65 18.38 -2.78
CA SER A 194 -15.22 18.43 -2.51
C SER A 194 -14.71 19.86 -2.65
N VAL A 195 -13.63 20.20 -1.97
CA VAL A 195 -12.90 21.46 -2.20
C VAL A 195 -12.06 21.43 -3.48
N PHE A 196 -11.85 20.26 -4.08
CA PHE A 196 -11.24 20.15 -5.40
C PHE A 196 -12.20 20.65 -6.50
N ARG A 197 -11.63 21.25 -7.55
CA ARG A 197 -12.40 21.89 -8.63
C ARG A 197 -12.68 20.97 -9.81
N SER A 198 -12.06 19.80 -9.87
CA SER A 198 -12.17 18.91 -11.01
C SER A 198 -11.96 17.45 -10.62
N PHE A 199 -12.53 16.59 -11.41
CA PHE A 199 -12.26 15.15 -11.37
C PHE A 199 -12.00 14.62 -12.79
N LYS A 200 -11.43 13.42 -12.90
CA LYS A 200 -11.35 12.65 -14.15
C LYS A 200 -11.66 11.19 -13.84
N ALA A 201 -12.64 10.65 -14.53
CA ALA A 201 -13.02 9.25 -14.43
C ALA A 201 -12.58 8.51 -15.71
N TYR A 202 -11.85 7.43 -15.55
CA TYR A 202 -11.48 6.53 -16.64
C TYR A 202 -12.15 5.18 -16.39
N ARG A 203 -12.84 4.69 -17.40
CA ARG A 203 -13.44 3.35 -17.41
C ARG A 203 -12.89 2.59 -18.60
N THR A 204 -12.32 1.43 -18.35
CA THR A 204 -11.78 0.55 -19.37
C THR A 204 -12.75 -0.60 -19.59
N GLY A 205 -13.02 -0.95 -20.84
CA GLY A 205 -13.90 -2.07 -21.19
C GLY A 205 -13.49 -2.68 -22.52
N GLY A 206 -13.84 -3.94 -22.74
CA GLY A 206 -13.63 -4.63 -24.00
C GLY A 206 -14.51 -4.04 -25.11
N LEU A 207 -14.03 -4.08 -26.37
CA LEU A 207 -14.83 -3.72 -27.54
C LEU A 207 -15.97 -4.74 -27.73
N ALA A 208 -17.10 -4.31 -28.28
CA ALA A 208 -18.32 -5.12 -28.37
C ALA A 208 -18.13 -6.49 -29.05
N HIS A 209 -17.22 -6.59 -30.02
CA HIS A 209 -16.93 -7.83 -30.75
C HIS A 209 -16.02 -8.81 -29.97
N LEU A 210 -15.42 -8.36 -28.84
CA LEU A 210 -14.63 -9.17 -27.91
C LEU A 210 -15.42 -9.49 -26.63
N ARG A 211 -16.65 -8.99 -26.51
CA ARG A 211 -17.54 -9.27 -25.38
C ARG A 211 -18.22 -10.60 -25.62
N GLU A 212 -17.73 -11.65 -25.00
CA GLU A 212 -18.58 -12.76 -24.62
C GLU A 212 -19.63 -12.22 -23.62
N GLU A 213 -20.76 -12.91 -23.45
CA GLU A 213 -22.03 -12.44 -22.83
C GLU A 213 -21.94 -11.71 -21.48
N ASN A 214 -20.75 -11.58 -20.87
CA ASN A 214 -20.49 -10.80 -19.67
C ASN A 214 -19.79 -9.48 -20.03
N LYS A 215 -20.40 -8.38 -19.67
CA LYS A 215 -19.84 -7.02 -19.75
C LYS A 215 -18.65 -6.89 -18.79
N GLU A 216 -17.50 -7.48 -19.13
CA GLU A 216 -16.32 -7.39 -18.29
C GLU A 216 -15.78 -5.96 -18.31
N SER A 217 -15.95 -5.28 -17.20
CA SER A 217 -15.16 -4.10 -16.85
C SER A 217 -13.68 -4.51 -16.83
N MET A 218 -12.81 -3.71 -17.43
CA MET A 218 -11.36 -3.86 -17.31
C MET A 218 -10.79 -2.90 -16.26
N GLY A 219 -11.65 -2.43 -15.36
CA GLY A 219 -11.32 -1.57 -14.25
C GLY A 219 -11.66 -0.10 -14.45
N ALA A 220 -11.90 0.59 -13.33
CA ALA A 220 -12.16 2.02 -13.27
C ALA A 220 -11.07 2.73 -12.45
N THR A 221 -10.80 3.99 -12.80
CA THR A 221 -9.90 4.87 -12.06
C THR A 221 -10.54 6.26 -11.96
N LEU A 222 -10.63 6.77 -10.74
CA LEU A 222 -11.13 8.11 -10.43
C LEU A 222 -9.99 8.97 -9.88
N TYR A 223 -9.73 10.09 -10.52
CA TYR A 223 -8.88 11.16 -10.00
C TYR A 223 -9.76 12.28 -9.48
N ILE A 224 -9.56 12.69 -8.23
CA ILE A 224 -10.20 13.88 -7.63
C ILE A 224 -9.11 14.92 -7.41
N GLY A 225 -9.29 16.10 -8.01
CA GLY A 225 -8.26 17.14 -8.11
C GLY A 225 -7.42 17.00 -9.38
N SER A 226 -6.62 18.03 -9.65
CA SER A 226 -5.71 18.05 -10.81
C SER A 226 -4.45 17.25 -10.55
N MET A 227 -4.06 16.37 -11.46
CA MET A 227 -2.77 15.65 -11.40
C MET A 227 -1.55 16.59 -11.44
N GLN A 228 -1.74 17.85 -11.87
CA GLN A 228 -0.71 18.90 -11.83
C GLN A 228 -0.56 19.55 -10.44
N SER A 229 -1.59 19.46 -9.60
CA SER A 229 -1.59 20.04 -8.25
C SER A 229 -0.67 19.29 -7.30
N ASP A 230 -0.29 19.97 -6.22
CA ASP A 230 0.55 19.38 -5.17
C ASP A 230 -0.20 18.37 -4.29
N LEU A 231 -1.52 18.30 -4.39
CA LEU A 231 -2.35 17.28 -3.78
C LEU A 231 -3.50 16.90 -4.71
N TYR A 232 -3.70 15.61 -4.87
CA TYR A 232 -4.86 15.01 -5.52
C TYR A 232 -5.03 13.56 -5.07
N PHE A 233 -6.23 13.02 -5.27
CA PHE A 233 -6.54 11.63 -4.98
C PHE A 233 -6.58 10.80 -6.26
N CYS A 234 -6.14 9.56 -6.16
CA CYS A 234 -6.23 8.55 -7.22
C CYS A 234 -6.85 7.29 -6.63
N ILE A 235 -8.06 6.97 -7.05
CA ILE A 235 -8.85 5.87 -6.51
C ILE A 235 -9.11 4.89 -7.66
N TYR A 236 -8.76 3.61 -7.49
CA TYR A 236 -8.85 2.66 -8.59
C TYR A 236 -9.04 1.21 -8.15
N GLU A 237 -9.62 0.42 -9.05
CA GLU A 237 -9.81 -1.01 -8.88
C GLU A 237 -8.45 -1.73 -9.03
N LYS A 238 -7.79 -2.00 -7.91
CA LYS A 238 -6.45 -2.59 -7.83
C LYS A 238 -6.43 -4.02 -8.36
N ALA A 239 -7.51 -4.78 -8.19
CA ALA A 239 -7.63 -6.13 -8.70
C ALA A 239 -7.47 -6.19 -10.22
N TYR A 240 -8.12 -5.28 -10.95
CA TYR A 240 -7.98 -5.19 -12.41
C TYR A 240 -6.58 -4.75 -12.85
N GLU A 241 -5.94 -3.85 -12.10
CA GLU A 241 -4.53 -3.51 -12.36
C GLU A 241 -3.61 -4.74 -12.20
N GLN A 242 -3.88 -5.59 -11.20
CA GLN A 242 -3.12 -6.82 -10.98
C GLN A 242 -3.40 -7.87 -12.07
N LEU A 243 -4.64 -7.98 -12.53
CA LEU A 243 -4.98 -8.84 -13.66
C LEU A 243 -4.18 -8.44 -14.91
N VAL A 244 -4.20 -7.16 -15.28
CA VAL A 244 -3.50 -6.66 -16.48
C VAL A 244 -1.98 -6.77 -16.36
N LYS A 245 -1.41 -6.44 -15.21
CA LYS A 245 0.06 -6.38 -15.03
C LYS A 245 0.69 -7.72 -14.65
N LYS A 246 -0.04 -8.61 -14.00
CA LYS A 246 0.50 -9.83 -13.40
C LYS A 246 -0.27 -11.09 -13.77
N GLY A 247 -1.41 -10.99 -14.45
CA GLY A 247 -2.29 -12.11 -14.78
C GLY A 247 -2.99 -12.72 -13.56
N ILE A 248 -3.10 -11.98 -12.44
CA ILE A 248 -3.81 -12.46 -11.24
C ILE A 248 -5.30 -12.26 -11.46
N PRO A 249 -6.13 -13.33 -11.38
CA PRO A 249 -7.57 -13.20 -11.49
C PRO A 249 -8.14 -12.21 -10.46
N VAL A 250 -9.20 -11.50 -10.82
CA VAL A 250 -9.80 -10.46 -9.95
C VAL A 250 -10.29 -11.04 -8.61
N GLU A 251 -10.85 -12.24 -8.65
CA GLU A 251 -11.29 -12.99 -7.47
C GLU A 251 -10.14 -13.33 -6.52
N ASP A 252 -8.95 -13.63 -7.05
CA ASP A 252 -7.77 -14.02 -6.29
C ASP A 252 -6.95 -12.83 -5.80
N ALA A 253 -7.26 -11.60 -6.27
CA ALA A 253 -6.54 -10.42 -5.87
C ALA A 253 -6.77 -10.11 -4.38
N GLU A 254 -5.68 -10.05 -3.61
CA GLU A 254 -5.70 -9.73 -2.18
C GLU A 254 -6.25 -8.31 -1.91
N VAL A 255 -5.90 -7.36 -2.75
CA VAL A 255 -6.38 -5.98 -2.68
C VAL A 255 -7.37 -5.75 -3.81
N LYS A 256 -8.61 -5.45 -3.46
CA LYS A 256 -9.67 -5.19 -4.45
C LYS A 256 -9.57 -3.79 -5.02
N ASN A 257 -9.49 -2.79 -4.14
CA ASN A 257 -9.42 -1.39 -4.54
C ASN A 257 -8.26 -0.68 -3.81
N ARG A 258 -7.88 0.50 -4.32
CA ARG A 258 -6.88 1.34 -3.66
C ARG A 258 -7.27 2.81 -3.77
N PHE A 259 -7.10 3.52 -2.65
CA PHE A 259 -7.20 4.96 -2.55
C PHE A 259 -5.81 5.54 -2.27
N GLU A 260 -5.28 6.36 -3.17
CA GLU A 260 -3.97 7.01 -3.01
C GLU A 260 -4.13 8.51 -2.81
N ILE A 261 -3.53 9.01 -1.72
CA ILE A 261 -3.34 10.43 -1.44
C ILE A 261 -1.96 10.78 -1.98
N ARG A 262 -1.90 11.53 -3.06
CA ARG A 262 -0.65 11.92 -3.70
C ARG A 262 -0.29 13.36 -3.35
N LEU A 263 0.80 13.51 -2.61
CA LEU A 263 1.26 14.77 -2.05
C LEU A 263 2.62 15.14 -2.66
N LYS A 264 2.77 16.39 -3.07
CA LYS A 264 4.02 16.94 -3.63
C LYS A 264 4.44 18.20 -2.88
N ASN A 265 5.73 18.51 -2.98
CA ASN A 265 6.33 19.74 -2.46
C ASN A 265 5.89 20.07 -1.03
N ASP A 266 5.38 21.26 -0.75
CA ASP A 266 4.95 21.68 0.59
C ASP A 266 3.89 20.76 1.19
N ARG A 267 2.98 20.20 0.37
CA ARG A 267 1.98 19.24 0.84
C ARG A 267 2.61 17.95 1.32
N ALA A 268 3.67 17.49 0.64
CA ALA A 268 4.44 16.32 1.09
C ALA A 268 5.18 16.61 2.39
N PHE A 269 5.79 17.79 2.53
CA PHE A 269 6.48 18.20 3.74
C PHE A 269 5.53 18.25 4.94
N TYR A 270 4.38 18.94 4.83
CA TYR A 270 3.42 19.03 5.92
C TYR A 270 2.83 17.67 6.30
N ALA A 271 2.55 16.79 5.34
CA ALA A 271 2.08 15.45 5.64
C ALA A 271 3.12 14.62 6.41
N VAL A 272 4.39 14.70 6.02
CA VAL A 272 5.47 14.02 6.74
C VAL A 272 5.67 14.61 8.13
N TYR A 273 5.61 15.92 8.27
CA TYR A 273 5.69 16.59 9.57
C TYR A 273 4.57 16.12 10.50
N ASP A 274 3.36 16.00 9.98
CA ASP A 274 2.20 15.49 10.72
C ASP A 274 2.36 14.02 11.10
N LEU A 275 2.80 13.17 10.15
CA LEU A 275 3.13 11.76 10.40
C LEU A 275 4.14 11.57 11.55
N VAL A 276 5.18 12.40 11.58
CA VAL A 276 6.23 12.33 12.60
C VAL A 276 5.75 12.90 13.94
N SER A 277 4.88 13.90 13.93
CA SER A 277 4.37 14.55 15.13
C SER A 277 3.30 13.75 15.84
N ASN A 278 2.38 13.14 15.10
CA ASN A 278 1.25 12.38 15.64
C ASN A 278 1.54 10.89 15.80
N GLU A 279 2.57 10.38 15.13
CA GLU A 279 2.94 8.96 15.08
C GLU A 279 1.79 8.03 14.63
N SER A 280 0.77 8.60 13.98
CA SER A 280 -0.41 7.90 13.46
C SER A 280 -0.58 8.21 11.97
N PRO A 281 -0.11 7.33 11.08
CA PRO A 281 -0.32 7.48 9.64
C PRO A 281 -1.80 7.51 9.26
N GLU A 282 -2.64 6.76 9.97
CA GLU A 282 -4.08 6.68 9.78
C GLU A 282 -4.75 8.02 10.05
N ASP A 283 -4.43 8.68 11.17
CA ASP A 283 -4.99 9.99 11.52
C ASP A 283 -4.57 11.08 10.52
N THR A 284 -3.31 11.04 10.07
CA THR A 284 -2.81 11.95 9.04
C THR A 284 -3.57 11.75 7.72
N ALA A 285 -3.71 10.49 7.25
CA ALA A 285 -4.44 10.21 6.01
C ALA A 285 -5.92 10.58 6.12
N PHE A 286 -6.57 10.24 7.22
CA PHE A 286 -7.97 10.55 7.49
C PHE A 286 -8.22 12.06 7.60
N GLY A 287 -7.34 12.79 8.28
CA GLY A 287 -7.39 14.25 8.37
C GLY A 287 -7.29 14.93 7.01
N ILE A 288 -6.42 14.41 6.11
CA ILE A 288 -6.33 14.92 4.75
C ILE A 288 -7.62 14.61 3.98
N ILE A 289 -8.12 13.37 4.02
CA ILE A 289 -9.35 13.01 3.31
C ILE A 289 -10.52 13.88 3.78
N ASN A 290 -10.78 13.96 5.08
CA ASN A 290 -11.89 14.76 5.64
C ASN A 290 -11.82 16.25 5.32
N ARG A 291 -10.63 16.78 5.05
CA ARG A 291 -10.48 18.19 4.68
C ARG A 291 -10.87 18.46 3.22
N TYR A 292 -10.76 17.46 2.36
CA TYR A 292 -10.85 17.67 0.92
C TYR A 292 -12.09 17.02 0.27
N VAL A 293 -12.72 16.06 0.94
CA VAL A 293 -13.92 15.34 0.44
C VAL A 293 -15.06 15.39 1.43
#